data_83a28f17fc5ae9e526158f885dcac630
#
_entry.id   83a28f17fc5ae9e526158f885dcac630
#
_cell.length_a   1.000
_cell.length_b   1.000
_cell.length_c   1.000
_cell.angle_alpha   90.00
_cell.angle_beta   90.00
_cell.angle_gamma   90.00
#
_symmetry.space_group_name_H-M   'P 1'
#
loop_
_entity.id
_entity.type
_entity.pdbx_description
1 polymer ?
#
loop_
_entity_poly.entity_id
_entity_poly.type
_entity_poly.pdbx_seq_one_letter_code
_entity_poly.pdbx_strand_id
1 'polypeptide(L)'
;KVIKALICAAKNGNKVTVVIELLARFDEASNINWSKRMQDAGIHVIFGVEGLKIHSKLVHIGTRHGDIACVSTGNFHEGNARMYTDYTIMTAHRPIVREVNAVFDFIEKPYTPVNFKELLVSPNDMRKRLIALINKEIKNKEQGKEAYILAKVNHITDQALIEKLYEASATGVQIELVVRGNCSLVTGIPGISENIHINGIIDRYLEHSRIFIFANDGDEKYYIGSADWMPRNLDNRIEVLAPVYDKEIQADLKRIVCYGYRDTAKGRIVDGTGENRLWKGFRSTLCKGSTPAFVEADKTNVLFRSQEELYKEYKNTL
;
A
#
# COMPACT_ATOMS: atom_id res chain seq x y z
N LYS A 1 -21.85 -4.69 -7.67
CA LYS A 1 -21.65 -4.74 -9.14
C LYS A 1 -20.65 -5.83 -9.51
N VAL A 2 -19.47 -5.91 -8.89
CA VAL A 2 -18.40 -6.87 -9.23
C VAL A 2 -18.93 -8.32 -9.25
N ILE A 3 -19.57 -8.79 -8.17
CA ILE A 3 -20.11 -10.17 -8.10
C ILE A 3 -21.11 -10.45 -9.23
N LYS A 4 -21.96 -9.48 -9.59
CA LYS A 4 -22.89 -9.64 -10.71
C LYS A 4 -22.15 -9.81 -12.04
N ALA A 5 -21.04 -9.09 -12.24
CA ALA A 5 -20.22 -9.22 -13.45
C ALA A 5 -19.54 -10.59 -13.50
N LEU A 6 -19.03 -11.11 -12.37
CA LEU A 6 -18.45 -12.46 -12.28
C LEU A 6 -19.48 -13.56 -12.58
N ILE A 7 -20.70 -13.44 -12.04
CA ILE A 7 -21.82 -14.36 -12.36
C ILE A 7 -22.18 -14.29 -13.84
N CYS A 8 -22.21 -13.10 -14.43
CA CYS A 8 -22.46 -12.93 -15.86
C CYS A 8 -21.35 -13.60 -16.70
N ALA A 9 -20.09 -13.40 -16.32
CA ALA A 9 -18.95 -14.04 -17.00
C ALA A 9 -19.04 -15.58 -16.95
N ALA A 10 -19.36 -16.17 -15.80
CA ALA A 10 -19.54 -17.61 -15.66
C ALA A 10 -20.71 -18.14 -16.52
N LYS A 11 -21.84 -17.46 -16.51
CA LYS A 11 -23.01 -17.81 -17.36
C LYS A 11 -22.72 -17.72 -18.86
N ASN A 12 -21.75 -16.88 -19.26
CA ASN A 12 -21.27 -16.78 -20.63
C ASN A 12 -20.16 -17.80 -20.98
N GLY A 13 -19.96 -18.82 -20.14
CA GLY A 13 -19.04 -19.92 -20.40
C GLY A 13 -17.57 -19.65 -20.01
N ASN A 14 -17.28 -18.55 -19.32
CA ASN A 14 -15.93 -18.32 -18.82
C ASN A 14 -15.68 -19.12 -17.52
N LYS A 15 -14.48 -19.65 -17.38
CA LYS A 15 -14.05 -20.25 -16.12
C LYS A 15 -13.77 -19.13 -15.11
N VAL A 16 -14.50 -19.13 -13.99
CA VAL A 16 -14.38 -18.12 -12.95
C VAL A 16 -14.03 -18.79 -11.63
N THR A 17 -12.97 -18.34 -10.96
CA THR A 17 -12.61 -18.73 -9.59
C THR A 17 -12.68 -17.49 -8.71
N VAL A 18 -13.27 -17.62 -7.54
CA VAL A 18 -13.38 -16.53 -6.56
C VAL A 18 -12.91 -17.01 -5.21
N VAL A 19 -12.03 -16.26 -4.60
CA VAL A 19 -11.60 -16.46 -3.21
C VAL A 19 -12.37 -15.51 -2.32
N ILE A 20 -13.06 -16.04 -1.31
CA ILE A 20 -13.85 -15.27 -0.34
C ILE A 20 -13.31 -15.49 1.07
N GLU A 21 -13.07 -14.40 1.78
CA GLU A 21 -12.85 -14.39 3.21
C GLU A 21 -14.21 -14.41 3.94
N LEU A 22 -14.59 -15.57 4.50
CA LEU A 22 -15.88 -15.70 5.19
C LEU A 22 -15.93 -14.92 6.51
N LEU A 23 -14.81 -14.86 7.23
CA LEU A 23 -14.70 -14.16 8.51
C LEU A 23 -14.42 -12.65 8.33
N ALA A 24 -15.04 -12.05 7.34
CA ALA A 24 -14.97 -10.61 7.11
C ALA A 24 -15.87 -9.89 8.11
N ARG A 25 -15.28 -9.12 9.02
CA ARG A 25 -15.99 -8.41 10.09
C ARG A 25 -17.19 -7.62 9.55
N PHE A 26 -18.40 -7.88 10.06
CA PHE A 26 -19.69 -7.31 9.67
C PHE A 26 -20.28 -7.74 8.32
N ASP A 27 -19.61 -8.60 7.55
CA ASP A 27 -20.06 -9.01 6.22
C ASP A 27 -20.32 -10.54 6.09
N GLU A 28 -20.25 -11.29 7.19
CA GLU A 28 -20.31 -12.76 7.18
C GLU A 28 -21.58 -13.29 6.51
N ALA A 29 -22.75 -12.80 6.92
CA ALA A 29 -24.03 -13.25 6.35
C ALA A 29 -24.16 -12.90 4.86
N SER A 30 -23.66 -11.72 4.47
CA SER A 30 -23.62 -11.28 3.07
C SER A 30 -22.70 -12.18 2.24
N ASN A 31 -21.51 -12.51 2.76
CA ASN A 31 -20.54 -13.34 2.08
C ASN A 31 -21.04 -14.77 1.88
N ILE A 32 -21.73 -15.36 2.88
CA ILE A 32 -22.38 -16.67 2.76
C ILE A 32 -23.45 -16.67 1.66
N ASN A 33 -24.31 -15.66 1.61
CA ASN A 33 -25.36 -15.57 0.60
C ASN A 33 -24.76 -15.40 -0.81
N TRP A 34 -23.75 -14.54 -0.96
CA TRP A 34 -23.10 -14.33 -2.24
C TRP A 34 -22.31 -15.56 -2.70
N SER A 35 -21.64 -16.29 -1.80
CA SER A 35 -20.91 -17.50 -2.16
C SER A 35 -21.84 -18.56 -2.73
N LYS A 36 -23.00 -18.78 -2.11
CA LYS A 36 -24.01 -19.71 -2.62
C LYS A 36 -24.47 -19.33 -4.03
N ARG A 37 -24.81 -18.05 -4.24
CA ARG A 37 -25.25 -17.55 -5.56
C ARG A 37 -24.17 -17.68 -6.64
N MET A 38 -22.90 -17.54 -6.27
CA MET A 38 -21.78 -17.73 -7.20
C MET A 38 -21.60 -19.22 -7.53
N GLN A 39 -21.68 -20.11 -6.55
CA GLN A 39 -21.63 -21.56 -6.76
C GLN A 39 -22.79 -22.04 -7.64
N ASP A 40 -24.01 -21.55 -7.41
CA ASP A 40 -25.19 -21.84 -8.24
C ASP A 40 -25.01 -21.36 -9.70
N ALA A 41 -24.16 -20.37 -9.93
CA ALA A 41 -23.82 -19.88 -11.28
C ALA A 41 -22.61 -20.62 -11.92
N GLY A 42 -22.09 -21.68 -11.27
CA GLY A 42 -20.95 -22.46 -11.76
C GLY A 42 -19.57 -21.85 -11.47
N ILE A 43 -19.47 -20.88 -10.56
CA ILE A 43 -18.21 -20.30 -10.12
C ILE A 43 -17.54 -21.22 -9.11
N HIS A 44 -16.24 -21.48 -9.29
CA HIS A 44 -15.43 -22.15 -8.28
C HIS A 44 -15.15 -21.18 -7.14
N VAL A 45 -15.67 -21.46 -5.94
CA VAL A 45 -15.53 -20.62 -4.76
C VAL A 45 -14.59 -21.28 -3.75
N ILE A 46 -13.51 -20.57 -3.39
CA ILE A 46 -12.52 -20.99 -2.40
C ILE A 46 -12.76 -20.18 -1.12
N PHE A 47 -12.88 -20.85 0.02
CA PHE A 47 -13.18 -20.25 1.32
C PHE A 47 -11.92 -20.12 2.19
N GLY A 48 -11.03 -19.20 1.79
CA GLY A 48 -9.86 -18.88 2.59
C GLY A 48 -8.80 -19.98 2.68
N VAL A 49 -7.86 -19.78 3.59
CA VAL A 49 -6.78 -20.70 3.95
C VAL A 49 -6.81 -20.87 5.46
N GLU A 50 -6.77 -22.10 5.96
CA GLU A 50 -6.75 -22.36 7.40
C GLU A 50 -5.55 -21.69 8.06
N GLY A 51 -5.79 -20.96 9.15
CA GLY A 51 -4.76 -20.22 9.90
C GLY A 51 -4.28 -18.90 9.25
N LEU A 52 -4.67 -18.59 8.00
CA LEU A 52 -4.27 -17.37 7.32
C LEU A 52 -5.50 -16.57 6.86
N LYS A 53 -5.54 -15.30 7.20
CA LYS A 53 -6.58 -14.40 6.69
C LYS A 53 -6.19 -13.85 5.31
N ILE A 54 -7.07 -13.99 4.33
CA ILE A 54 -6.84 -13.38 3.01
C ILE A 54 -7.19 -11.91 3.06
N HIS A 55 -6.18 -11.06 2.85
CA HIS A 55 -6.35 -9.62 2.87
C HIS A 55 -5.86 -8.94 1.58
N SER A 56 -5.17 -9.65 0.70
CA SER A 56 -4.82 -9.17 -0.63
C SER A 56 -6.07 -8.89 -1.48
N LYS A 57 -5.99 -7.91 -2.37
CA LYS A 57 -7.06 -7.50 -3.29
C LYS A 57 -6.52 -7.64 -4.69
N LEU A 58 -6.80 -8.79 -5.29
CA LEU A 58 -6.23 -9.19 -6.57
C LEU A 58 -7.33 -9.57 -7.56
N VAL A 59 -7.08 -9.28 -8.83
CA VAL A 59 -7.84 -9.83 -9.95
C VAL A 59 -6.84 -10.33 -10.99
N HIS A 60 -7.09 -11.51 -11.53
CA HIS A 60 -6.40 -12.05 -12.69
C HIS A 60 -7.41 -12.33 -13.80
N ILE A 61 -7.15 -11.86 -15.01
CA ILE A 61 -8.01 -12.06 -16.17
C ILE A 61 -7.15 -12.66 -17.27
N GLY A 62 -7.40 -13.94 -17.58
CA GLY A 62 -6.78 -14.61 -18.71
C GLY A 62 -7.56 -14.31 -20.00
N THR A 63 -6.88 -13.90 -21.05
CA THR A 63 -7.48 -13.67 -22.37
C THR A 63 -6.64 -14.30 -23.49
N ARG A 64 -7.25 -14.46 -24.67
CA ARG A 64 -6.54 -14.96 -25.87
C ARG A 64 -5.42 -14.02 -26.34
N HIS A 65 -5.45 -12.76 -25.95
CA HIS A 65 -4.50 -11.73 -26.36
C HIS A 65 -3.44 -11.42 -25.31
N GLY A 66 -3.51 -12.08 -24.18
CA GLY A 66 -2.61 -11.88 -23.03
C GLY A 66 -3.42 -11.69 -21.74
N ASP A 67 -2.74 -11.88 -20.63
CA ASP A 67 -3.36 -11.83 -19.32
C ASP A 67 -3.14 -10.46 -18.68
N ILE A 68 -4.08 -10.09 -17.83
CA ILE A 68 -4.08 -8.82 -17.07
C ILE A 68 -4.23 -9.15 -15.59
N ALA A 69 -3.50 -8.42 -14.75
CA ALA A 69 -3.65 -8.47 -13.31
C ALA A 69 -4.00 -7.11 -12.73
N CYS A 70 -4.81 -7.11 -11.66
CA CYS A 70 -5.04 -5.93 -10.83
C CYS A 70 -4.54 -6.22 -9.42
N VAL A 71 -3.82 -5.25 -8.83
CA VAL A 71 -3.43 -5.24 -7.43
C VAL A 71 -3.95 -3.96 -6.80
N SER A 72 -4.76 -4.07 -5.75
CA SER A 72 -5.42 -2.94 -5.11
C SER A 72 -5.02 -2.78 -3.65
N THR A 73 -5.02 -1.54 -3.18
CA THR A 73 -4.87 -1.22 -1.75
C THR A 73 -6.17 -1.47 -0.97
N GLY A 74 -7.31 -1.36 -1.63
CA GLY A 74 -8.64 -1.49 -1.03
C GLY A 74 -9.53 -2.55 -1.67
N ASN A 75 -10.57 -2.91 -0.96
CA ASN A 75 -11.55 -3.91 -1.42
C ASN A 75 -12.30 -3.42 -2.65
N PHE A 76 -12.58 -4.34 -3.58
CA PHE A 76 -13.43 -4.09 -4.76
C PHE A 76 -14.91 -3.96 -4.36
N HIS A 77 -15.21 -2.93 -3.56
CA HIS A 77 -16.53 -2.67 -3.02
C HIS A 77 -16.96 -1.22 -3.30
N GLU A 78 -18.19 -1.01 -3.81
CA GLU A 78 -18.70 0.30 -4.22
C GLU A 78 -18.74 1.33 -3.07
N GLY A 79 -19.10 0.90 -1.86
CA GLY A 79 -19.13 1.77 -0.69
C GLY A 79 -17.75 2.27 -0.31
N ASN A 80 -16.76 1.37 -0.28
CA ASN A 80 -15.38 1.73 0.03
C ASN A 80 -14.80 2.71 -0.99
N ALA A 81 -15.08 2.48 -2.28
CA ALA A 81 -14.62 3.37 -3.36
C ALA A 81 -15.14 4.82 -3.26
N ARG A 82 -16.21 5.05 -2.47
CA ARG A 82 -16.75 6.39 -2.23
C ARG A 82 -16.22 7.07 -0.97
N MET A 83 -15.61 6.30 -0.08
CA MET A 83 -15.22 6.77 1.26
C MET A 83 -13.72 6.63 1.55
N TYR A 84 -12.99 5.83 0.76
CA TYR A 84 -11.59 5.50 1.00
C TYR A 84 -10.71 6.02 -0.15
N THR A 85 -9.50 6.45 0.19
CA THR A 85 -8.48 6.84 -0.80
C THR A 85 -7.68 5.61 -1.21
N ASP A 86 -8.27 4.75 -2.05
CA ASP A 86 -7.61 3.56 -2.54
C ASP A 86 -7.14 3.71 -3.99
N TYR A 87 -6.12 2.93 -4.33
CA TYR A 87 -5.56 2.87 -5.67
C TYR A 87 -5.47 1.42 -6.14
N THR A 88 -5.70 1.22 -7.42
CA THR A 88 -5.58 -0.07 -8.07
C THR A 88 -4.65 0.07 -9.27
N ILE A 89 -3.58 -0.71 -9.29
CA ILE A 89 -2.78 -0.86 -10.49
C ILE A 89 -3.35 -1.98 -11.35
N MET A 90 -3.49 -1.71 -12.65
CA MET A 90 -3.83 -2.71 -13.66
C MET A 90 -2.61 -2.88 -14.58
N THR A 91 -2.16 -4.10 -14.78
CA THR A 91 -0.94 -4.37 -15.54
C THR A 91 -1.06 -5.60 -16.42
N ALA A 92 -0.41 -5.56 -17.59
CA ALA A 92 -0.16 -6.69 -18.46
C ALA A 92 1.32 -7.15 -18.40
N HIS A 93 2.11 -6.63 -17.45
CA HIS A 93 3.51 -7.04 -17.27
C HIS A 93 3.60 -8.52 -16.89
N ARG A 94 4.05 -9.34 -17.81
CA ARG A 94 3.97 -10.82 -17.72
C ARG A 94 4.51 -11.40 -16.43
N PRO A 95 5.69 -10.99 -15.88
CA PRO A 95 6.18 -11.48 -14.60
C PRO A 95 5.20 -11.22 -13.44
N ILE A 96 4.69 -9.99 -13.31
CA ILE A 96 3.71 -9.64 -12.26
C ILE A 96 2.42 -10.44 -12.43
N VAL A 97 1.88 -10.51 -13.65
CA VAL A 97 0.64 -11.26 -13.95
C VAL A 97 0.77 -12.72 -13.56
N ARG A 98 1.90 -13.36 -13.91
CA ARG A 98 2.20 -14.75 -13.56
C ARG A 98 2.25 -14.95 -12.05
N GLU A 99 2.87 -14.03 -11.33
CA GLU A 99 2.99 -14.13 -9.88
C GLU A 99 1.66 -13.82 -9.17
N VAL A 100 0.80 -12.94 -9.71
CA VAL A 100 -0.56 -12.76 -9.21
C VAL A 100 -1.34 -14.09 -9.35
N ASN A 101 -1.23 -14.78 -10.49
CA ASN A 101 -1.83 -16.12 -10.63
C ASN A 101 -1.26 -17.12 -9.60
N ALA A 102 0.07 -17.09 -9.38
CA ALA A 102 0.71 -17.95 -8.39
C ALA A 102 0.26 -17.68 -6.94
N VAL A 103 -0.22 -16.46 -6.62
CA VAL A 103 -0.87 -16.18 -5.33
C VAL A 103 -2.19 -16.94 -5.22
N PHE A 104 -3.00 -17.03 -6.28
CA PHE A 104 -4.22 -17.85 -6.28
C PHE A 104 -3.89 -19.35 -6.13
N ASP A 105 -2.84 -19.82 -6.82
CA ASP A 105 -2.37 -21.21 -6.67
C ASP A 105 -1.91 -21.50 -5.22
N PHE A 106 -1.20 -20.54 -4.60
CA PHE A 106 -0.80 -20.63 -3.19
C PHE A 106 -2.01 -20.67 -2.25
N ILE A 107 -3.05 -19.89 -2.51
CA ILE A 107 -4.29 -19.91 -1.71
C ILE A 107 -5.00 -21.25 -1.84
N GLU A 108 -5.03 -21.84 -3.04
CA GLU A 108 -5.67 -23.14 -3.27
C GLU A 108 -4.84 -24.30 -2.70
N LYS A 109 -3.50 -24.17 -2.72
CA LYS A 109 -2.56 -25.22 -2.29
C LYS A 109 -1.44 -24.65 -1.40
N PRO A 110 -1.75 -24.23 -0.17
CA PRO A 110 -0.83 -23.48 0.69
C PRO A 110 0.42 -24.25 1.15
N TYR A 111 0.42 -25.56 0.97
CA TYR A 111 1.56 -26.43 1.25
C TYR A 111 2.57 -26.52 0.09
N THR A 112 2.28 -25.93 -1.07
CA THR A 112 3.19 -25.91 -2.21
C THR A 112 4.09 -24.70 -2.11
N PRO A 113 5.43 -24.86 -2.02
CA PRO A 113 6.34 -23.74 -1.99
C PRO A 113 6.25 -22.89 -3.26
N VAL A 114 6.06 -21.60 -3.11
CA VAL A 114 6.07 -20.62 -4.20
C VAL A 114 7.15 -19.59 -3.94
N ASN A 115 7.95 -19.28 -4.96
CA ASN A 115 8.97 -18.24 -4.90
C ASN A 115 8.53 -17.05 -5.75
N PHE A 116 8.34 -15.90 -5.09
CA PHE A 116 7.95 -14.63 -5.73
C PHE A 116 9.20 -13.78 -5.94
N LYS A 117 9.44 -13.36 -7.18
CA LYS A 117 10.57 -12.48 -7.55
C LYS A 117 10.14 -11.01 -7.63
N GLU A 118 8.97 -10.77 -8.19
CA GLU A 118 8.38 -9.45 -8.37
C GLU A 118 7.57 -9.02 -7.14
N LEU A 119 6.55 -9.78 -6.81
CA LEU A 119 5.65 -9.46 -5.70
C LEU A 119 6.33 -9.71 -4.35
N LEU A 120 6.07 -8.83 -3.39
CA LEU A 120 6.32 -9.12 -1.99
C LEU A 120 5.04 -9.76 -1.42
N VAL A 121 5.14 -11.00 -0.97
CA VAL A 121 3.98 -11.76 -0.50
C VAL A 121 4.16 -12.18 0.95
N SER A 122 3.17 -11.94 1.80
CA SER A 122 3.15 -12.45 3.16
C SER A 122 2.19 -13.66 3.26
N PRO A 123 2.46 -14.60 4.18
CA PRO A 123 3.56 -14.63 5.15
C PRO A 123 4.90 -15.14 4.59
N ASN A 124 5.05 -15.22 3.27
CA ASN A 124 6.17 -15.87 2.62
C ASN A 124 7.51 -15.16 2.92
N ASP A 125 7.78 -14.04 2.27
CA ASP A 125 9.07 -13.33 2.37
C ASP A 125 8.95 -11.80 2.50
N MET A 126 7.74 -11.26 2.56
CA MET A 126 7.51 -9.81 2.53
C MET A 126 8.34 -9.05 3.57
N ARG A 127 8.31 -9.46 4.86
CA ARG A 127 9.10 -8.80 5.91
C ARG A 127 10.59 -8.81 5.57
N LYS A 128 11.12 -9.97 5.18
CA LYS A 128 12.53 -10.12 4.83
C LYS A 128 12.94 -9.20 3.69
N ARG A 129 12.11 -9.10 2.65
CA ARG A 129 12.37 -8.24 1.49
C ARG A 129 12.24 -6.76 1.80
N LEU A 130 11.27 -6.35 2.65
CA LEU A 130 11.19 -4.97 3.14
C LEU A 130 12.43 -4.58 3.94
N ILE A 131 12.90 -5.45 4.84
CA ILE A 131 14.16 -5.25 5.57
C ILE A 131 15.35 -5.15 4.59
N ALA A 132 15.38 -5.95 3.55
CA ALA A 132 16.44 -5.88 2.55
C ALA A 132 16.43 -4.55 1.76
N LEU A 133 15.24 -4.01 1.44
CA LEU A 133 15.11 -2.69 0.82
C LEU A 133 15.61 -1.57 1.78
N ILE A 134 15.24 -1.60 3.04
CA ILE A 134 15.74 -0.63 4.04
C ILE A 134 17.27 -0.75 4.21
N ASN A 135 17.81 -1.97 4.30
CA ASN A 135 19.26 -2.21 4.36
C ASN A 135 19.99 -1.67 3.12
N LYS A 136 19.35 -1.70 1.96
CA LYS A 136 19.93 -1.11 0.74
C LYS A 136 20.05 0.41 0.88
N GLU A 137 19.06 1.07 1.46
CA GLU A 137 19.12 2.53 1.72
C GLU A 137 20.21 2.87 2.73
N ILE A 138 20.34 2.08 3.82
CA ILE A 138 21.44 2.23 4.80
C ILE A 138 22.80 2.17 4.07
N LYS A 139 23.02 1.11 3.28
CA LYS A 139 24.26 0.93 2.54
C LYS A 139 24.52 2.03 1.52
N ASN A 140 23.49 2.50 0.82
CA ASN A 140 23.60 3.62 -0.10
C ASN A 140 24.05 4.88 0.63
N LYS A 141 23.45 5.17 1.79
CA LYS A 141 23.81 6.33 2.62
C LYS A 141 25.25 6.28 3.11
N GLU A 142 25.70 5.13 3.60
CA GLU A 142 27.09 4.90 4.04
C GLU A 142 28.10 5.11 2.89
N GLN A 143 27.69 4.87 1.64
CA GLN A 143 28.50 5.09 0.45
C GLN A 143 28.40 6.51 -0.12
N GLY A 144 27.70 7.42 0.55
CA GLY A 144 27.48 8.79 0.08
C GLY A 144 26.52 8.91 -1.12
N LYS A 145 25.73 7.89 -1.38
CA LYS A 145 24.76 7.81 -2.45
C LYS A 145 23.38 8.35 -2.01
N GLU A 146 22.50 8.56 -2.99
CA GLU A 146 21.12 8.94 -2.70
C GLU A 146 20.39 7.83 -1.94
N ALA A 147 19.81 8.20 -0.78
CA ALA A 147 19.14 7.25 0.09
C ALA A 147 18.02 7.93 0.88
N TYR A 148 16.80 7.46 0.70
CA TYR A 148 15.63 7.90 1.45
C TYR A 148 14.50 6.86 1.39
N ILE A 149 13.52 7.03 2.28
CA ILE A 149 12.30 6.23 2.30
C ILE A 149 11.10 7.18 2.38
N LEU A 150 10.18 7.06 1.43
CA LEU A 150 8.85 7.67 1.49
C LEU A 150 7.81 6.57 1.60
N ALA A 151 6.88 6.66 2.55
CA ALA A 151 5.81 5.68 2.61
C ALA A 151 4.49 6.30 3.11
N LYS A 152 3.40 5.72 2.62
CA LYS A 152 2.06 5.95 3.12
C LYS A 152 1.47 4.61 3.53
N VAL A 153 1.09 4.49 4.80
CA VAL A 153 0.54 3.26 5.39
C VAL A 153 -0.55 3.60 6.41
N ASN A 154 -1.35 2.61 6.80
CA ASN A 154 -2.31 2.87 7.86
C ASN A 154 -1.69 2.70 9.25
N HIS A 155 -0.83 1.70 9.43
CA HIS A 155 -0.26 1.34 10.74
C HIS A 155 1.20 0.91 10.64
N ILE A 156 1.98 1.23 11.69
CA ILE A 156 3.37 0.78 11.87
C ILE A 156 3.51 0.26 13.30
N THR A 157 3.55 -1.07 13.49
CA THR A 157 3.70 -1.72 14.79
C THR A 157 4.59 -2.96 14.76
N ASP A 158 5.18 -3.29 13.58
CA ASP A 158 6.12 -4.39 13.46
C ASP A 158 7.48 -4.00 14.03
N GLN A 159 7.89 -4.68 15.09
CA GLN A 159 9.11 -4.34 15.81
C GLN A 159 10.35 -4.42 14.93
N ALA A 160 10.49 -5.47 14.14
CA ALA A 160 11.68 -5.67 13.31
C ALA A 160 11.83 -4.57 12.23
N LEU A 161 10.71 -4.11 11.65
CA LEU A 161 10.72 -2.98 10.70
C LEU A 161 11.01 -1.66 11.41
N ILE A 162 10.44 -1.42 12.61
CA ILE A 162 10.71 -0.20 13.39
C ILE A 162 12.18 -0.11 13.77
N GLU A 163 12.77 -1.19 14.29
CA GLU A 163 14.21 -1.25 14.64
C GLU A 163 15.07 -0.96 13.40
N LYS A 164 14.69 -1.51 12.26
CA LYS A 164 15.41 -1.27 11.00
C LYS A 164 15.26 0.17 10.48
N LEU A 165 14.12 0.83 10.68
CA LEU A 165 13.94 2.24 10.38
C LEU A 165 14.78 3.14 11.32
N TYR A 166 14.91 2.78 12.60
CA TYR A 166 15.81 3.48 13.52
C TYR A 166 17.28 3.38 13.08
N GLU A 167 17.72 2.18 12.70
CA GLU A 167 19.06 1.98 12.15
C GLU A 167 19.29 2.83 10.89
N ALA A 168 18.32 2.87 9.98
CA ALA A 168 18.40 3.70 8.78
C ALA A 168 18.46 5.20 9.13
N SER A 169 17.64 5.66 10.06
CA SER A 169 17.68 7.06 10.52
C SER A 169 19.02 7.42 11.20
N ALA A 170 19.54 6.53 12.04
CA ALA A 170 20.83 6.74 12.71
C ALA A 170 22.00 6.85 11.70
N THR A 171 21.91 6.20 10.53
CA THR A 171 22.89 6.38 9.45
C THR A 171 22.65 7.62 8.59
N GLY A 172 21.58 8.38 8.87
CA GLY A 172 21.24 9.62 8.16
C GLY A 172 20.33 9.45 6.95
N VAL A 173 19.70 8.29 6.76
CA VAL A 173 18.64 8.11 5.75
C VAL A 173 17.43 8.96 6.14
N GLN A 174 16.97 9.81 5.21
CA GLN A 174 15.75 10.61 5.42
C GLN A 174 14.52 9.73 5.23
N ILE A 175 13.61 9.76 6.19
CA ILE A 175 12.42 8.91 6.24
C ILE A 175 11.21 9.80 6.46
N GLU A 176 10.34 9.90 5.46
CA GLU A 176 9.11 10.71 5.51
C GLU A 176 7.89 9.79 5.34
N LEU A 177 7.02 9.79 6.32
CA LEU A 177 5.90 8.85 6.38
C LEU A 177 4.56 9.55 6.53
N VAL A 178 3.52 8.97 5.95
CA VAL A 178 2.11 9.31 6.21
C VAL A 178 1.45 8.12 6.89
N VAL A 179 1.06 8.29 8.16
CA VAL A 179 0.49 7.21 8.98
C VAL A 179 -0.78 7.70 9.67
N ARG A 180 -1.95 7.11 9.34
CA ARG A 180 -3.23 7.57 9.89
C ARG A 180 -3.70 6.88 11.17
N GLY A 181 -3.10 5.77 11.55
CA GLY A 181 -3.55 4.93 12.66
C GLY A 181 -2.44 4.61 13.66
N ASN A 182 -2.45 3.41 14.20
CA ASN A 182 -1.50 3.00 15.23
C ASN A 182 -0.05 3.07 14.72
N CYS A 183 0.78 3.80 15.43
CA CYS A 183 2.21 3.93 15.16
C CYS A 183 2.97 3.73 16.48
N SER A 184 3.77 2.66 16.55
CA SER A 184 4.65 2.39 17.69
C SER A 184 6.05 2.98 17.51
N LEU A 185 6.31 3.61 16.35
CA LEU A 185 7.56 4.30 16.07
C LEU A 185 7.53 5.68 16.73
N VAL A 186 8.57 6.02 17.49
CA VAL A 186 8.77 7.32 18.14
C VAL A 186 9.79 8.11 17.34
N THR A 187 9.44 9.34 16.94
CA THR A 187 10.28 10.20 16.11
C THR A 187 11.04 11.25 16.94
N GLY A 188 12.09 11.83 16.36
CA GLY A 188 12.78 12.98 16.94
C GLY A 188 13.73 12.65 18.09
N ILE A 189 14.10 11.38 18.32
CA ILE A 189 15.10 10.98 19.32
C ILE A 189 16.49 11.20 18.71
N PRO A 190 17.33 12.07 19.32
CA PRO A 190 18.69 12.34 18.82
C PRO A 190 19.52 11.05 18.67
N GLY A 191 20.19 10.90 17.53
CA GLY A 191 21.02 9.75 17.19
C GLY A 191 20.24 8.46 16.87
N ILE A 192 18.92 8.45 16.97
CA ILE A 192 18.08 7.27 16.72
C ILE A 192 17.04 7.54 15.63
N SER A 193 16.15 8.51 15.84
CA SER A 193 15.01 8.75 14.94
C SER A 193 14.85 10.21 14.54
N GLU A 194 15.91 11.00 14.60
CA GLU A 194 15.92 12.42 14.23
C GLU A 194 15.65 12.67 12.74
N ASN A 195 15.93 11.68 11.89
CA ASN A 195 15.67 11.73 10.46
C ASN A 195 14.34 11.08 10.05
N ILE A 196 13.49 10.74 11.03
CA ILE A 196 12.16 10.19 10.77
C ILE A 196 11.10 11.23 11.08
N HIS A 197 10.26 11.51 10.11
CA HIS A 197 9.16 12.46 10.24
C HIS A 197 7.86 11.82 9.79
N ILE A 198 6.79 11.94 10.59
CA ILE A 198 5.51 11.29 10.34
C ILE A 198 4.38 12.31 10.43
N ASN A 199 3.63 12.45 9.34
CA ASN A 199 2.36 13.18 9.31
C ASN A 199 1.19 12.20 9.34
N GLY A 200 0.26 12.39 10.27
CA GLY A 200 -0.98 11.63 10.38
C GLY A 200 -2.16 12.44 9.86
N ILE A 201 -2.94 11.88 8.94
CA ILE A 201 -4.09 12.57 8.34
C ILE A 201 -5.37 11.85 8.67
N ILE A 202 -6.35 12.59 9.23
CA ILE A 202 -7.74 12.16 9.38
C ILE A 202 -8.60 13.25 8.75
N ASP A 203 -9.24 12.92 7.62
CA ASP A 203 -10.02 13.87 6.84
C ASP A 203 -11.32 13.24 6.33
N ARG A 204 -11.97 13.87 5.35
CA ARG A 204 -13.26 13.47 4.76
C ARG A 204 -13.27 12.03 4.26
N TYR A 205 -12.21 11.65 3.55
CA TYR A 205 -12.02 10.29 3.06
C TYR A 205 -11.04 9.57 3.97
N LEU A 206 -11.25 8.26 4.17
CA LEU A 206 -10.32 7.43 4.92
C LEU A 206 -9.03 7.26 4.11
N GLU A 207 -7.91 7.73 4.65
CA GLU A 207 -6.58 7.47 4.08
C GLU A 207 -6.29 5.97 4.21
N HIS A 208 -6.36 5.23 3.09
CA HIS A 208 -6.33 3.77 3.13
C HIS A 208 -5.27 3.14 2.22
N SER A 209 -4.76 3.89 1.26
CA SER A 209 -3.70 3.40 0.36
C SER A 209 -2.41 3.07 1.10
N ARG A 210 -1.66 2.08 0.58
CA ARG A 210 -0.30 1.74 1.01
C ARG A 210 0.61 1.87 -0.19
N ILE A 211 1.58 2.76 -0.06
CA ILE A 211 2.55 3.11 -1.09
C ILE A 211 3.91 3.17 -0.41
N PHE A 212 4.91 2.52 -1.00
CA PHE A 212 6.28 2.50 -0.48
C PHE A 212 7.24 2.90 -1.59
N ILE A 213 8.15 3.81 -1.29
CA ILE A 213 9.13 4.35 -2.22
C ILE A 213 10.50 4.32 -1.53
N PHE A 214 11.46 3.70 -2.20
CA PHE A 214 12.86 3.62 -1.77
C PHE A 214 13.74 4.28 -2.84
N ALA A 215 14.67 5.13 -2.43
CA ALA A 215 15.54 5.89 -3.35
C ALA A 215 16.39 5.01 -4.25
N ASN A 216 16.96 3.94 -3.70
CA ASN A 216 17.78 2.96 -4.39
C ASN A 216 18.85 3.58 -5.33
N ASP A 217 19.54 4.64 -4.82
CA ASP A 217 20.60 5.34 -5.58
C ASP A 217 20.11 5.95 -6.91
N GLY A 218 18.91 6.56 -6.88
CA GLY A 218 18.29 7.22 -8.04
C GLY A 218 17.45 6.32 -8.95
N ASP A 219 17.53 4.99 -8.80
CA ASP A 219 16.63 4.04 -9.46
C ASP A 219 15.49 3.65 -8.50
N GLU A 220 14.65 4.62 -8.19
CA GLU A 220 13.58 4.49 -7.19
C GLU A 220 12.74 3.21 -7.36
N LYS A 221 12.49 2.54 -6.24
CA LYS A 221 11.63 1.34 -6.19
C LYS A 221 10.29 1.71 -5.56
N TYR A 222 9.23 1.47 -6.30
CA TYR A 222 7.85 1.75 -5.90
C TYR A 222 7.08 0.46 -5.69
N TYR A 223 6.32 0.40 -4.60
CA TYR A 223 5.41 -0.71 -4.31
C TYR A 223 4.05 -0.18 -3.88
N ILE A 224 3.00 -0.89 -4.29
CA ILE A 224 1.61 -0.62 -3.91
C ILE A 224 0.91 -1.93 -3.54
N GLY A 225 0.01 -1.90 -2.57
CA GLY A 225 -0.79 -3.10 -2.23
C GLY A 225 -1.51 -3.04 -0.90
N SER A 226 -1.69 -4.19 -0.27
CA SER A 226 -2.63 -4.34 0.84
C SER A 226 -2.02 -4.32 2.23
N ALA A 227 -0.68 -4.46 2.35
CA ALA A 227 -0.01 -4.66 3.63
C ALA A 227 0.28 -3.36 4.37
N ASP A 228 -0.05 -3.31 5.65
CA ASP A 228 0.53 -2.39 6.63
C ASP A 228 1.77 -3.03 7.29
N TRP A 229 2.59 -2.23 7.96
CA TRP A 229 3.75 -2.70 8.70
C TRP A 229 3.36 -3.16 10.12
N MET A 230 2.60 -4.23 10.17
CA MET A 230 2.10 -4.84 11.41
C MET A 230 2.41 -6.34 11.44
N PRO A 231 2.71 -6.96 12.61
CA PRO A 231 2.95 -8.40 12.71
C PRO A 231 1.84 -9.23 12.08
N ARG A 232 0.58 -8.90 12.35
CA ARG A 232 -0.57 -9.62 11.78
C ARG A 232 -0.63 -9.59 10.24
N ASN A 233 -0.15 -8.51 9.60
CA ASN A 233 -0.10 -8.40 8.14
C ASN A 233 1.04 -9.25 7.57
N LEU A 234 2.16 -9.31 8.29
CA LEU A 234 3.39 -9.93 7.81
C LEU A 234 3.51 -11.43 8.17
N ASP A 235 2.72 -11.90 9.16
CA ASP A 235 2.79 -13.29 9.66
C ASP A 235 1.51 -14.09 9.47
N ASN A 236 0.32 -13.45 9.61
CA ASN A 236 -0.95 -14.16 9.72
C ASN A 236 -1.93 -13.84 8.60
N ARG A 237 -1.48 -13.09 7.58
CA ARG A 237 -2.32 -12.70 6.45
C ARG A 237 -1.63 -12.98 5.14
N ILE A 238 -2.43 -13.27 4.12
CA ILE A 238 -1.99 -13.22 2.73
C ILE A 238 -2.15 -11.78 2.26
N GLU A 239 -1.03 -11.07 2.17
CA GLU A 239 -0.91 -9.71 1.68
C GLU A 239 0.00 -9.69 0.46
N VAL A 240 -0.21 -8.72 -0.41
CA VAL A 240 0.61 -8.53 -1.62
C VAL A 240 1.00 -7.07 -1.78
N LEU A 241 2.27 -6.83 -2.07
CA LEU A 241 2.77 -5.57 -2.60
C LEU A 241 3.35 -5.84 -4.00
N ALA A 242 2.87 -5.08 -4.98
CA ALA A 242 3.33 -5.17 -6.36
C ALA A 242 4.29 -4.02 -6.69
N PRO A 243 5.39 -4.27 -7.42
CA PRO A 243 6.27 -3.22 -7.92
C PRO A 243 5.56 -2.42 -9.01
N VAL A 244 5.90 -1.13 -9.11
CA VAL A 244 5.41 -0.22 -10.15
C VAL A 244 6.60 0.23 -10.99
N TYR A 245 6.58 -0.09 -12.29
CA TYR A 245 7.69 0.21 -13.21
C TYR A 245 7.43 1.41 -14.12
N ASP A 246 6.15 1.70 -14.38
CA ASP A 246 5.75 2.84 -15.22
C ASP A 246 6.10 4.16 -14.54
N LYS A 247 6.87 5.01 -15.24
CA LYS A 247 7.39 6.26 -14.67
C LYS A 247 6.33 7.33 -14.42
N GLU A 248 5.26 7.34 -15.22
CA GLU A 248 4.14 8.28 -15.02
C GLU A 248 3.34 7.88 -13.79
N ILE A 249 3.08 6.58 -13.62
CA ILE A 249 2.42 6.05 -12.42
C ILE A 249 3.31 6.25 -11.18
N GLN A 250 4.63 6.05 -11.29
CA GLN A 250 5.57 6.33 -10.20
C GLN A 250 5.49 7.79 -9.76
N ALA A 251 5.48 8.73 -10.71
CA ALA A 251 5.37 10.16 -10.42
C ALA A 251 4.03 10.51 -9.73
N ASP A 252 2.93 9.88 -10.17
CA ASP A 252 1.62 10.05 -9.54
C ASP A 252 1.60 9.51 -8.10
N LEU A 253 2.13 8.33 -7.87
CA LEU A 253 2.24 7.74 -6.53
C LEU A 253 3.11 8.57 -5.59
N LYS A 254 4.24 9.10 -6.09
CA LYS A 254 5.11 10.01 -5.31
C LYS A 254 4.35 11.28 -4.94
N ARG A 255 3.62 11.88 -5.88
CA ARG A 255 2.77 13.05 -5.64
C ARG A 255 1.74 12.78 -4.54
N ILE A 256 1.05 11.63 -4.57
CA ILE A 256 0.07 11.24 -3.55
C ILE A 256 0.70 11.18 -2.15
N VAL A 257 1.87 10.55 -2.01
CA VAL A 257 2.57 10.48 -0.73
C VAL A 257 3.01 11.86 -0.28
N CYS A 258 3.60 12.65 -1.19
CA CYS A 258 4.08 14.00 -0.90
C CYS A 258 2.96 14.98 -0.53
N TYR A 259 1.80 14.89 -1.19
CA TYR A 259 0.63 15.70 -0.81
C TYR A 259 0.17 15.36 0.61
N GLY A 260 0.06 14.06 0.93
CA GLY A 260 -0.25 13.62 2.29
C GLY A 260 0.79 14.09 3.31
N TYR A 261 2.07 13.93 3.01
CA TYR A 261 3.13 14.36 3.91
C TYR A 261 3.12 15.89 4.17
N ARG A 262 2.79 16.69 3.16
CA ARG A 262 2.75 18.16 3.24
C ARG A 262 1.41 18.74 3.71
N ASP A 263 0.42 17.91 4.05
CA ASP A 263 -0.90 18.38 4.50
C ASP A 263 -0.80 19.13 5.83
N THR A 264 -1.05 20.43 5.80
CA THR A 264 -1.04 21.32 6.98
C THR A 264 -2.44 21.63 7.50
N ALA A 265 -3.48 21.30 6.74
CA ALA A 265 -4.86 21.57 7.14
C ALA A 265 -5.41 20.48 8.08
N LYS A 266 -5.08 19.20 7.81
CA LYS A 266 -5.55 18.04 8.56
C LYS A 266 -4.43 17.24 9.23
N GLY A 267 -3.19 17.55 8.87
CA GLY A 267 -2.01 16.85 9.36
C GLY A 267 -1.79 17.00 10.86
N ARG A 268 -1.30 15.93 11.48
CA ARG A 268 -0.91 15.84 12.89
C ARG A 268 0.47 15.20 13.01
N ILE A 269 1.27 15.73 13.91
CA ILE A 269 2.57 15.13 14.21
C ILE A 269 2.33 13.80 14.92
N VAL A 270 2.91 12.73 14.38
CA VAL A 270 2.91 11.39 15.00
C VAL A 270 4.32 11.14 15.54
N ASP A 271 4.52 11.45 16.82
CA ASP A 271 5.83 11.43 17.49
C ASP A 271 5.87 10.55 18.75
N GLY A 272 4.78 9.89 19.07
CA GLY A 272 4.65 9.04 20.26
C GLY A 272 4.32 9.80 21.56
N THR A 273 4.26 11.15 21.55
CA THR A 273 3.92 11.93 22.75
C THR A 273 2.44 11.90 23.10
N GLY A 274 1.57 11.61 22.12
CA GLY A 274 0.11 11.66 22.28
C GLY A 274 -0.48 13.07 22.34
N GLU A 275 0.30 14.14 22.18
CA GLU A 275 -0.17 15.54 22.23
C GLU A 275 -1.04 15.96 21.04
N ASN A 276 -1.10 15.17 19.97
CA ASN A 276 -1.89 15.43 18.78
C ASN A 276 -1.67 16.83 18.17
N ARG A 277 -0.41 17.27 18.14
CA ARG A 277 -0.02 18.57 17.63
C ARG A 277 -0.29 18.71 16.14
N LEU A 278 -0.67 19.93 15.71
CA LEU A 278 -0.81 20.24 14.29
C LEU A 278 0.52 20.10 13.55
N TRP A 279 0.46 19.45 12.40
CA TRP A 279 1.56 19.44 11.45
C TRP A 279 1.64 20.82 10.79
N LYS A 280 2.73 21.54 11.01
CA LYS A 280 2.94 22.89 10.43
C LYS A 280 3.72 22.87 9.12
N GLY A 281 3.90 21.68 8.57
CA GLY A 281 4.83 21.46 7.47
C GLY A 281 6.25 21.21 7.99
N PHE A 282 6.99 20.45 7.24
CA PHE A 282 8.40 20.22 7.47
C PHE A 282 9.14 20.48 6.16
N ARG A 283 10.34 21.04 6.24
CA ARG A 283 11.17 21.22 5.04
C ARG A 283 11.55 19.84 4.51
N SER A 284 10.94 19.46 3.40
CA SER A 284 11.26 18.23 2.71
C SER A 284 11.94 18.55 1.39
N THR A 285 13.09 17.94 1.17
CA THR A 285 13.74 17.91 -0.14
C THR A 285 13.24 16.75 -1.00
N LEU A 286 12.64 15.74 -0.38
CA LEU A 286 12.19 14.50 -1.05
C LEU A 286 10.92 14.73 -1.87
N CYS A 287 10.06 15.63 -1.43
CA CYS A 287 8.80 15.99 -2.09
C CYS A 287 8.92 17.18 -3.05
N LYS A 288 10.13 17.68 -3.28
CA LYS A 288 10.37 18.81 -4.19
C LYS A 288 9.97 18.45 -5.62
N GLY A 289 9.24 19.37 -6.29
CA GLY A 289 8.71 19.12 -7.64
C GLY A 289 7.48 18.21 -7.69
N SER A 290 7.09 17.60 -6.57
CA SER A 290 5.92 16.73 -6.50
C SER A 290 4.73 17.36 -5.78
N THR A 291 4.84 18.60 -5.35
CA THR A 291 3.79 19.38 -4.67
C THR A 291 3.67 20.78 -5.32
N PRO A 292 2.54 21.48 -5.16
CA PRO A 292 2.40 22.83 -5.68
C PRO A 292 3.47 23.79 -5.15
N ALA A 293 3.92 24.72 -5.98
CA ALA A 293 5.02 25.64 -5.67
C ALA A 293 4.79 26.47 -4.38
N PHE A 294 3.54 26.80 -4.04
CA PHE A 294 3.25 27.53 -2.81
C PHE A 294 3.48 26.67 -1.54
N VAL A 295 3.36 25.34 -1.66
CA VAL A 295 3.68 24.40 -0.58
C VAL A 295 5.18 24.20 -0.49
N GLU A 296 5.86 24.13 -1.63
CA GLU A 296 7.32 23.97 -1.72
C GLU A 296 8.08 25.20 -1.20
N ALA A 297 7.50 26.39 -1.34
CA ALA A 297 8.06 27.62 -0.79
C ALA A 297 8.07 27.64 0.76
N ASP A 298 7.59 26.60 1.40
CA ASP A 298 7.57 26.38 2.86
C ASP A 298 6.96 27.57 3.65
N LYS A 299 5.88 28.13 3.09
CA LYS A 299 5.11 29.18 3.75
C LYS A 299 4.30 28.56 4.87
N THR A 300 4.79 28.66 6.09
CA THR A 300 4.21 28.06 7.30
C THR A 300 2.76 28.46 7.60
N ASN A 301 2.23 29.47 6.93
CA ASN A 301 0.86 29.97 7.11
C ASN A 301 -0.13 29.53 6.03
N VAL A 302 0.28 28.73 5.05
CA VAL A 302 -0.60 28.25 3.99
C VAL A 302 -1.23 26.94 4.44
N LEU A 303 -2.58 26.93 4.52
CA LEU A 303 -3.32 25.70 4.73
C LEU A 303 -3.36 24.91 3.41
N PHE A 304 -2.69 23.79 3.40
CA PHE A 304 -2.69 22.83 2.30
C PHE A 304 -3.47 21.58 2.72
N ARG A 305 -4.57 21.27 2.03
CA ARG A 305 -5.41 20.10 2.28
C ARG A 305 -5.27 19.10 1.15
N SER A 306 -4.52 18.04 1.38
CA SER A 306 -4.09 17.08 0.37
C SER A 306 -5.26 16.47 -0.42
N GLN A 307 -6.35 16.09 0.23
CA GLN A 307 -7.51 15.49 -0.42
C GLN A 307 -8.23 16.45 -1.38
N GLU A 308 -8.31 17.73 -1.03
CA GLU A 308 -8.92 18.74 -1.91
C GLU A 308 -8.04 19.05 -3.13
N GLU A 309 -6.75 19.15 -2.92
CA GLU A 309 -5.82 19.45 -4.02
C GLU A 309 -5.72 18.26 -5.00
N LEU A 310 -5.60 17.03 -4.50
CA LEU A 310 -5.67 15.84 -5.35
C LEU A 310 -6.98 15.75 -6.12
N TYR A 311 -8.11 16.05 -5.47
CA TYR A 311 -9.40 16.06 -6.15
C TYR A 311 -9.46 17.09 -7.28
N LYS A 312 -8.93 18.29 -7.06
CA LYS A 312 -8.88 19.35 -8.11
C LYS A 312 -8.06 18.89 -9.31
N GLU A 313 -6.90 18.29 -9.06
CA GLU A 313 -6.04 17.79 -10.13
C GLU A 313 -6.70 16.68 -10.94
N TYR A 314 -7.20 15.62 -10.29
CA TYR A 314 -7.87 14.52 -10.99
C TYR A 314 -9.13 14.96 -11.72
N LYS A 315 -9.89 15.92 -11.18
CA LYS A 315 -11.07 16.45 -11.86
C LYS A 315 -10.72 17.20 -13.16
N ASN A 316 -9.56 17.85 -13.21
CA ASN A 316 -9.10 18.58 -14.38
C ASN A 316 -8.45 17.67 -15.44
N THR A 317 -8.14 16.43 -15.09
CA THR A 317 -7.52 15.43 -15.96
C THR A 317 -8.57 14.51 -16.64
N LEU A 318 -9.78 14.43 -16.07
CA LEU A 318 -10.93 13.69 -16.60
C LEU A 318 -11.81 14.56 -17.50
#